data_2af5c3ed04f681fed1adb0c00bf65a62
#
_entry.id   2af5c3ed04f681fed1adb0c00bf65a62
#
_cell.length_a   1.000
_cell.length_b   1.000
_cell.length_c   1.000
_cell.angle_alpha   90.00
_cell.angle_beta   90.00
_cell.angle_gamma   90.00
#
_symmetry.space_group_name_H-M   'P 1'
#
loop_
_entity.id
_entity.type
_entity.pdbx_description
1 polymer ?
#
loop_
_entity_poly.entity_id
_entity_poly.type
_entity_poly.pdbx_seq_one_letter_code
_entity_poly.pdbx_strand_id
1 'polypeptide(L)'
;MKRILLCLLLALSPVPAFAHHPGERIDEVMAAREPAFEPTDLRRTPHLRGTDADGVALRLDAIQDRIVVVSFAPEGCGAPCEAQQALLREVQEGVNVTPMREMVTFLTVGLATEGWDSTNWHAISIEGGVSEAADDYAALSERDSAAPMIHVIGRAGRHAAIFHGADFSHVNLILYINELTNAAPPPQPGLLESIFEIFQ
;
A
#
# COMPACT_ATOMS: atom_id res chain seq x y z
N MET A 1 -55.04 21.34 21.75
CA MET A 1 -53.66 21.76 22.06
C MET A 1 -52.67 20.62 22.23
N LYS A 2 -53.01 19.41 22.74
CA LYS A 2 -52.06 18.27 22.88
C LYS A 2 -51.58 17.62 21.57
N ARG A 3 -52.33 17.70 20.49
CA ARG A 3 -51.98 17.09 19.20
C ARG A 3 -50.94 17.88 18.37
N ILE A 4 -50.83 19.19 18.60
CA ILE A 4 -49.85 20.05 17.90
C ILE A 4 -48.44 19.89 18.49
N LEU A 5 -48.35 19.58 19.78
CA LEU A 5 -47.06 19.38 20.46
C LEU A 5 -46.34 18.09 20.01
N LEU A 6 -47.11 17.07 19.60
CA LEU A 6 -46.55 15.77 19.16
C LEU A 6 -45.93 15.87 17.74
N CYS A 7 -46.46 16.70 16.88
CA CYS A 7 -45.91 16.92 15.53
C CYS A 7 -44.63 17.76 15.55
N LEU A 8 -44.41 18.60 16.54
CA LEU A 8 -43.20 19.41 16.65
C LEU A 8 -41.99 18.63 17.12
N LEU A 9 -42.21 17.55 17.90
CA LEU A 9 -41.13 16.67 18.40
C LEU A 9 -40.57 15.72 17.32
N LEU A 10 -41.34 15.38 16.30
CA LEU A 10 -40.87 14.55 15.17
C LEU A 10 -40.00 15.32 14.16
N ALA A 11 -40.08 16.66 14.15
CA ALA A 11 -39.28 17.47 13.22
C ALA A 11 -37.83 17.72 13.69
N LEU A 12 -37.49 17.31 14.90
CA LEU A 12 -36.15 17.44 15.51
C LEU A 12 -35.34 16.14 15.54
N SER A 13 -35.74 15.14 14.77
CA SER A 13 -34.90 13.92 14.64
C SER A 13 -33.59 14.31 13.95
N PRO A 14 -32.41 14.12 14.59
CA PRO A 14 -31.15 14.36 13.95
C PRO A 14 -31.05 13.39 12.76
N VAL A 15 -31.02 13.91 11.55
CA VAL A 15 -30.66 13.14 10.36
C VAL A 15 -29.20 12.76 10.56
N PRO A 16 -28.84 11.46 10.58
CA PRO A 16 -27.45 11.08 10.65
C PRO A 16 -26.76 11.67 9.42
N ALA A 17 -25.91 12.67 9.63
CA ALA A 17 -24.98 13.12 8.62
C ALA A 17 -23.95 12.01 8.44
N PHE A 18 -24.07 11.23 7.39
CA PHE A 18 -23.00 10.36 6.95
C PHE A 18 -21.88 11.27 6.46
N ALA A 19 -20.92 11.55 7.34
CA ALA A 19 -19.65 12.13 6.94
C ALA A 19 -18.91 11.04 6.16
N HIS A 20 -19.00 11.09 4.83
CA HIS A 20 -18.11 10.29 3.98
C HIS A 20 -16.69 10.77 4.25
N HIS A 21 -15.88 9.91 4.85
CA HIS A 21 -14.45 10.17 4.98
C HIS A 21 -13.86 10.24 3.56
N PRO A 22 -13.03 11.25 3.24
CA PRO A 22 -12.40 11.36 1.92
C PRO A 22 -11.69 10.07 1.48
N GLY A 23 -11.17 9.26 2.43
CA GLY A 23 -10.51 7.99 2.15
C GLY A 23 -11.40 6.84 1.67
N GLU A 24 -12.75 6.91 1.85
CA GLU A 24 -13.65 5.82 1.41
C GLU A 24 -13.74 5.65 -0.11
N ARG A 25 -13.27 6.66 -0.88
CA ARG A 25 -13.31 6.67 -2.34
C ARG A 25 -11.95 6.87 -2.99
N ILE A 26 -10.87 6.69 -2.23
CA ILE A 26 -9.54 6.97 -2.78
C ILE A 26 -9.23 6.08 -3.98
N ASP A 27 -9.61 4.81 -3.93
CA ASP A 27 -9.37 3.85 -5.01
C ASP A 27 -10.11 4.24 -6.28
N GLU A 28 -11.39 4.66 -6.19
CA GLU A 28 -12.17 5.14 -7.34
C GLU A 28 -11.56 6.41 -7.95
N VAL A 29 -11.17 7.37 -7.10
CA VAL A 29 -10.56 8.62 -7.54
C VAL A 29 -9.23 8.36 -8.20
N MET A 30 -8.41 7.49 -7.61
CA MET A 30 -7.10 7.15 -8.15
C MET A 30 -7.22 6.37 -9.47
N ALA A 31 -8.11 5.39 -9.56
CA ALA A 31 -8.34 4.61 -10.78
C ALA A 31 -8.84 5.49 -11.95
N ALA A 32 -9.64 6.51 -11.66
CA ALA A 32 -10.09 7.47 -12.67
C ALA A 32 -8.99 8.44 -13.14
N ARG A 33 -7.99 8.70 -12.28
CA ARG A 33 -6.95 9.71 -12.51
C ARG A 33 -5.66 9.13 -13.07
N GLU A 34 -5.32 7.90 -12.66
CA GLU A 34 -4.03 7.26 -12.94
C GLU A 34 -4.24 5.89 -13.59
N PRO A 35 -4.05 5.77 -14.91
CA PRO A 35 -4.23 4.51 -15.63
C PRO A 35 -3.32 3.38 -15.15
N ALA A 36 -2.16 3.71 -14.57
CA ALA A 36 -1.23 2.74 -14.01
C ALA A 36 -1.69 2.16 -12.67
N PHE A 37 -2.69 2.78 -12.03
CA PHE A 37 -3.21 2.35 -10.73
C PHE A 37 -4.19 1.20 -10.86
N GLU A 38 -4.08 0.23 -9.95
CA GLU A 38 -5.00 -0.90 -9.80
C GLU A 38 -5.27 -1.16 -8.31
N PRO A 39 -6.52 -1.00 -7.82
CA PRO A 39 -6.88 -1.37 -6.45
C PRO A 39 -6.93 -2.89 -6.30
N THR A 40 -6.62 -3.40 -5.11
CA THR A 40 -6.60 -4.84 -4.83
C THR A 40 -7.52 -5.26 -3.69
N ASP A 41 -8.48 -4.40 -3.32
CA ASP A 41 -9.55 -4.64 -2.35
C ASP A 41 -9.05 -5.18 -1.00
N LEU A 42 -7.89 -4.69 -0.55
CA LEU A 42 -7.25 -5.08 0.72
C LEU A 42 -7.03 -6.59 0.84
N ARG A 43 -6.65 -7.25 -0.25
CA ARG A 43 -6.32 -8.68 -0.28
C ARG A 43 -5.21 -9.01 0.72
N ARG A 44 -5.12 -10.26 1.08
CA ARG A 44 -4.00 -10.75 1.89
C ARG A 44 -2.70 -10.60 1.12
N THR A 45 -1.70 -10.01 1.76
CA THR A 45 -0.37 -9.85 1.17
C THR A 45 0.40 -11.17 1.24
N PRO A 46 1.08 -11.60 0.17
CA PRO A 46 2.02 -12.72 0.23
C PRO A 46 3.09 -12.50 1.28
N HIS A 47 3.59 -13.59 1.85
CA HIS A 47 4.68 -13.50 2.83
C HIS A 47 5.96 -12.98 2.18
N LEU A 48 6.59 -12.00 2.82
CA LEU A 48 7.87 -11.47 2.39
C LEU A 48 8.82 -11.38 3.58
N ARG A 49 9.96 -12.03 3.46
CA ARG A 49 11.05 -11.97 4.42
C ARG A 49 12.38 -12.03 3.68
N GLY A 50 13.34 -11.31 4.18
CA GLY A 50 14.69 -11.31 3.59
C GLY A 50 15.70 -10.72 4.55
N THR A 51 16.89 -10.49 4.05
CA THR A 51 18.01 -9.95 4.81
C THR A 51 18.58 -8.78 4.01
N ASP A 52 18.81 -7.66 4.68
CA ASP A 52 19.46 -6.50 4.06
C ASP A 52 20.99 -6.69 3.92
N ALA A 53 21.66 -5.69 3.36
CA ALA A 53 23.11 -5.71 3.15
C ALA A 53 23.93 -5.80 4.44
N ASP A 54 23.37 -5.37 5.57
CA ASP A 54 23.99 -5.40 6.90
C ASP A 54 23.72 -6.72 7.64
N GLY A 55 23.01 -7.64 7.01
CA GLY A 55 22.63 -8.94 7.59
C GLY A 55 21.43 -8.86 8.53
N VAL A 56 20.70 -7.73 8.54
CA VAL A 56 19.51 -7.58 9.38
C VAL A 56 18.31 -8.22 8.70
N ALA A 57 17.65 -9.11 9.41
CA ALA A 57 16.44 -9.76 8.92
C ALA A 57 15.26 -8.77 8.92
N LEU A 58 14.57 -8.67 7.79
CA LEU A 58 13.37 -7.88 7.62
C LEU A 58 12.20 -8.79 7.23
N ARG A 59 11.08 -8.62 7.91
CA ARG A 59 9.84 -9.35 7.66
C ARG A 59 8.70 -8.36 7.52
N LEU A 60 7.90 -8.53 6.48
CA LEU A 60 6.76 -7.66 6.22
C LEU A 60 5.73 -7.67 7.37
N ASP A 61 5.50 -8.83 7.97
CA ASP A 61 4.58 -8.98 9.10
C ASP A 61 5.07 -8.31 10.40
N ALA A 62 6.35 -7.95 10.48
CA ALA A 62 6.91 -7.20 11.62
C ALA A 62 6.77 -5.67 11.50
N ILE A 63 6.34 -5.16 10.34
CA ILE A 63 6.19 -3.72 10.06
C ILE A 63 4.77 -3.34 9.61
N GLN A 64 3.77 -4.07 10.08
CA GLN A 64 2.35 -3.87 9.71
C GLN A 64 1.73 -2.57 10.25
N ASP A 65 2.41 -1.86 11.13
CA ASP A 65 2.03 -0.54 11.63
C ASP A 65 2.29 0.58 10.61
N ARG A 66 3.02 0.27 9.53
CA ARG A 66 3.45 1.21 8.48
C ARG A 66 2.75 0.94 7.16
N ILE A 67 2.78 1.93 6.28
CA ILE A 67 2.55 1.73 4.85
C ILE A 67 3.86 1.20 4.26
N VAL A 68 3.79 0.11 3.50
CA VAL A 68 4.98 -0.47 2.87
C VAL A 68 4.83 -0.40 1.35
N VAL A 69 5.81 0.22 0.70
CA VAL A 69 5.90 0.30 -0.77
C VAL A 69 6.93 -0.72 -1.21
N VAL A 70 6.48 -1.79 -1.87
CA VAL A 70 7.34 -2.91 -2.29
C VAL A 70 7.58 -2.83 -3.79
N SER A 71 8.83 -3.01 -4.20
CA SER A 71 9.24 -3.19 -5.59
C SER A 71 10.14 -4.41 -5.72
N PHE A 72 10.12 -5.03 -6.90
CA PHE A 72 10.96 -6.18 -7.23
C PHE A 72 11.94 -5.80 -8.33
N ALA A 73 13.21 -6.09 -8.12
CA ALA A 73 14.28 -5.85 -9.07
C ALA A 73 15.09 -7.13 -9.31
N PRO A 74 14.52 -8.13 -10.03
CA PRO A 74 15.21 -9.35 -10.34
C PRO A 74 16.42 -9.08 -11.25
N GLU A 75 17.40 -9.95 -11.21
CA GLU A 75 18.55 -9.90 -12.10
C GLU A 75 18.09 -9.92 -13.56
N GLY A 76 18.65 -9.01 -14.38
CA GLY A 76 18.31 -8.92 -15.79
C GLY A 76 17.06 -8.10 -16.12
N CYS A 77 16.36 -7.53 -15.13
CA CYS A 77 15.23 -6.63 -15.39
C CYS A 77 15.63 -5.36 -16.18
N GLY A 78 16.83 -4.83 -15.96
CA GLY A 78 17.39 -3.70 -16.72
C GLY A 78 16.61 -2.40 -16.64
N ALA A 79 16.53 -1.69 -17.77
CA ALA A 79 15.97 -0.35 -17.86
C ALA A 79 14.55 -0.17 -17.28
N PRO A 80 13.59 -1.11 -17.38
CA PRO A 80 12.28 -0.95 -16.76
C PRO A 80 12.35 -0.85 -15.23
N CYS A 81 13.16 -1.69 -14.56
CA CYS A 81 13.35 -1.62 -13.12
C CYS A 81 14.15 -0.39 -12.70
N GLU A 82 15.15 0.01 -13.49
CA GLU A 82 15.91 1.25 -13.24
C GLU A 82 15.01 2.49 -13.28
N ALA A 83 14.13 2.58 -14.27
CA ALA A 83 13.15 3.65 -14.38
C ALA A 83 12.17 3.65 -13.18
N GLN A 84 11.71 2.47 -12.76
CA GLN A 84 10.84 2.34 -11.58
C GLN A 84 11.56 2.76 -10.28
N GLN A 85 12.82 2.36 -10.10
CA GLN A 85 13.63 2.77 -8.95
C GLN A 85 13.88 4.29 -8.95
N ALA A 86 14.10 4.90 -10.13
CA ALA A 86 14.25 6.36 -10.27
C ALA A 86 12.97 7.09 -9.84
N LEU A 87 11.80 6.64 -10.29
CA LEU A 87 10.51 7.19 -9.88
C LEU A 87 10.26 7.00 -8.37
N LEU A 88 10.61 5.85 -7.81
CA LEU A 88 10.47 5.61 -6.37
C LEU A 88 11.36 6.51 -5.52
N ARG A 89 12.53 6.94 -6.02
CA ARG A 89 13.34 7.96 -5.32
C ARG A 89 12.62 9.31 -5.23
N GLU A 90 11.97 9.74 -6.32
CA GLU A 90 11.17 10.97 -6.32
C GLU A 90 9.99 10.86 -5.33
N VAL A 91 9.35 9.69 -5.25
CA VAL A 91 8.30 9.41 -4.27
C VAL A 91 8.85 9.48 -2.84
N GLN A 92 10.00 8.84 -2.58
CA GLN A 92 10.63 8.88 -1.25
C GLN A 92 11.01 10.30 -0.84
N GLU A 93 11.59 11.08 -1.75
CA GLU A 93 11.92 12.50 -1.50
C GLU A 93 10.66 13.28 -1.09
N GLY A 94 9.56 13.12 -1.82
CA GLY A 94 8.29 13.76 -1.52
C GLY A 94 7.68 13.31 -0.19
N VAL A 95 7.79 12.03 0.16
CA VAL A 95 7.35 11.49 1.45
C VAL A 95 8.23 12.02 2.59
N ASN A 96 9.55 12.06 2.39
CA ASN A 96 10.52 12.35 3.46
C ASN A 96 10.56 13.82 3.91
N VAL A 97 10.03 14.75 3.09
CA VAL A 97 9.86 16.16 3.52
C VAL A 97 8.61 16.38 4.38
N THR A 98 7.87 15.33 4.70
CA THR A 98 6.63 15.36 5.46
C THR A 98 6.71 14.42 6.68
N PRO A 99 5.77 14.52 7.65
CA PRO A 99 5.67 13.56 8.77
C PRO A 99 5.42 12.11 8.33
N MET A 100 5.00 11.85 7.09
CA MET A 100 4.82 10.49 6.55
C MET A 100 6.11 9.67 6.55
N ARG A 101 7.28 10.30 6.57
CA ARG A 101 8.59 9.63 6.63
C ARG A 101 8.64 8.52 7.68
N GLU A 102 8.05 8.74 8.85
CA GLU A 102 8.07 7.79 9.96
C GLU A 102 7.02 6.68 9.82
N MET A 103 6.05 6.87 8.91
CA MET A 103 4.93 5.95 8.69
C MET A 103 5.05 5.13 7.42
N VAL A 104 6.05 5.40 6.58
CA VAL A 104 6.23 4.74 5.29
C VAL A 104 7.58 4.05 5.23
N THR A 105 7.58 2.81 4.76
CA THR A 105 8.79 2.05 4.47
C THR A 105 8.81 1.66 3.00
N PHE A 106 9.91 1.94 2.31
CA PHE A 106 10.18 1.45 0.96
C PHE A 106 11.00 0.16 1.06
N LEU A 107 10.64 -0.83 0.27
CA LEU A 107 11.28 -2.12 0.27
C LEU A 107 11.55 -2.58 -1.16
N THR A 108 12.80 -2.69 -1.54
CA THR A 108 13.19 -3.29 -2.82
C THR A 108 13.70 -4.70 -2.59
N VAL A 109 13.09 -5.66 -3.29
CA VAL A 109 13.51 -7.06 -3.26
C VAL A 109 14.41 -7.33 -4.45
N GLY A 110 15.67 -7.68 -4.19
CA GLY A 110 16.68 -7.92 -5.22
C GLY A 110 17.67 -6.78 -5.37
N LEU A 111 18.05 -6.47 -6.63
CA LEU A 111 19.06 -5.46 -6.94
C LEU A 111 18.46 -4.07 -6.89
N ALA A 112 18.79 -3.31 -5.86
CA ALA A 112 18.40 -1.92 -5.76
C ALA A 112 19.47 -0.99 -6.34
N THR A 113 19.04 0.11 -6.96
CA THR A 113 19.95 1.18 -7.40
C THR A 113 20.34 2.08 -6.23
N GLU A 114 21.50 2.74 -6.31
CA GLU A 114 21.95 3.69 -5.28
C GLU A 114 21.10 4.98 -5.26
N GLY A 115 21.24 5.78 -4.21
CA GLY A 115 20.70 7.13 -4.11
C GLY A 115 19.36 7.27 -3.41
N TRP A 116 18.99 6.31 -2.54
CA TRP A 116 17.85 6.45 -1.63
C TRP A 116 18.27 6.85 -0.21
N ASP A 117 17.32 7.33 0.58
CA ASP A 117 17.49 7.55 2.02
C ASP A 117 17.29 6.23 2.78
N SER A 118 18.36 5.66 3.31
CA SER A 118 18.34 4.37 4.04
C SER A 118 17.56 4.40 5.36
N THR A 119 17.09 5.56 5.79
CA THR A 119 16.29 5.66 7.02
C THR A 119 14.96 4.92 6.91
N ASN A 120 14.34 4.94 5.73
CA ASN A 120 13.07 4.28 5.48
C ASN A 120 13.02 3.51 4.14
N TRP A 121 14.16 3.27 3.49
CA TRP A 121 14.25 2.40 2.33
C TRP A 121 15.28 1.30 2.55
N HIS A 122 14.86 0.05 2.37
CA HIS A 122 15.67 -1.13 2.55
C HIS A 122 15.69 -1.96 1.28
N ALA A 123 16.87 -2.41 0.88
CA ALA A 123 17.03 -3.44 -0.15
C ALA A 123 17.26 -4.78 0.54
N ILE A 124 16.50 -5.79 0.16
CA ILE A 124 16.61 -7.12 0.76
C ILE A 124 16.89 -8.20 -0.28
N SER A 125 17.71 -9.16 0.14
CA SER A 125 17.86 -10.44 -0.53
C SER A 125 16.95 -11.47 0.11
N ILE A 126 16.35 -12.34 -0.69
CA ILE A 126 15.42 -13.38 -0.23
C ILE A 126 15.90 -14.76 -0.64
N GLU A 127 15.56 -15.78 0.16
CA GLU A 127 15.73 -17.19 -0.22
C GLU A 127 14.63 -17.57 -1.24
N GLY A 128 14.94 -18.41 -2.22
CA GLY A 128 13.99 -18.89 -3.23
C GLY A 128 14.01 -18.12 -4.54
N GLY A 129 14.54 -16.89 -4.53
CA GLY A 129 14.67 -16.08 -5.74
C GLY A 129 13.68 -14.93 -5.86
N VAL A 130 14.18 -13.81 -6.36
CA VAL A 130 13.40 -12.56 -6.50
C VAL A 130 12.26 -12.74 -7.50
N SER A 131 12.45 -13.51 -8.57
CA SER A 131 11.43 -13.72 -9.60
C SER A 131 10.22 -14.48 -9.06
N GLU A 132 10.42 -15.53 -8.24
CA GLU A 132 9.33 -16.29 -7.62
C GLU A 132 8.47 -15.39 -6.72
N ALA A 133 9.11 -14.59 -5.87
CA ALA A 133 8.39 -13.65 -5.03
C ALA A 133 7.70 -12.54 -5.84
N ALA A 134 8.31 -12.08 -6.93
CA ALA A 134 7.67 -11.12 -7.84
C ALA A 134 6.42 -11.72 -8.49
N ASP A 135 6.45 -12.99 -8.88
CA ASP A 135 5.31 -13.70 -9.48
C ASP A 135 4.16 -13.87 -8.45
N ASP A 136 4.47 -14.20 -7.19
CA ASP A 136 3.47 -14.27 -6.11
C ASP A 136 2.75 -12.94 -5.91
N TYR A 137 3.48 -11.84 -5.99
CA TYR A 137 2.90 -10.49 -5.88
C TYR A 137 2.18 -10.08 -7.15
N ALA A 138 2.70 -10.44 -8.33
CA ALA A 138 2.05 -10.19 -9.62
C ALA A 138 0.70 -10.91 -9.72
N ALA A 139 0.53 -12.08 -9.08
CA ALA A 139 -0.73 -12.80 -9.02
C ALA A 139 -1.86 -12.04 -8.29
N LEU A 140 -1.54 -10.95 -7.58
CA LEU A 140 -2.54 -10.05 -7.00
C LEU A 140 -3.16 -9.11 -8.03
N SER A 141 -2.52 -8.91 -9.19
CA SER A 141 -3.05 -8.11 -10.30
C SER A 141 -4.10 -8.90 -11.08
N GLU A 142 -5.12 -8.19 -11.54
CA GLU A 142 -6.11 -8.70 -12.51
C GLU A 142 -5.70 -8.35 -13.95
N ARG A 143 -4.62 -7.57 -14.11
CA ARG A 143 -4.10 -7.13 -15.41
C ARG A 143 -3.03 -8.09 -15.92
N ASP A 144 -3.12 -8.44 -17.18
CA ASP A 144 -2.02 -9.10 -17.90
C ASP A 144 -0.97 -8.05 -18.30
N SER A 145 0.05 -7.88 -17.47
CA SER A 145 1.10 -6.89 -17.65
C SER A 145 2.47 -7.47 -17.32
N ALA A 146 3.41 -7.33 -18.27
CA ALA A 146 4.82 -7.66 -18.06
C ALA A 146 5.64 -6.49 -17.48
N ALA A 147 5.01 -5.33 -17.22
CA ALA A 147 5.68 -4.19 -16.63
C ALA A 147 6.02 -4.47 -15.16
N PRO A 148 7.15 -3.96 -14.63
CA PRO A 148 7.44 -4.07 -13.22
C PRO A 148 6.33 -3.39 -12.40
N MET A 149 6.02 -3.94 -11.23
CA MET A 149 4.92 -3.47 -10.39
C MET A 149 5.45 -2.86 -9.10
N ILE A 150 4.79 -1.80 -8.64
CA ILE A 150 4.96 -1.26 -7.30
C ILE A 150 3.73 -1.66 -6.49
N HIS A 151 3.94 -2.38 -5.41
CA HIS A 151 2.88 -2.85 -4.53
C HIS A 151 2.79 -1.96 -3.32
N VAL A 152 1.59 -1.45 -3.03
CA VAL A 152 1.32 -0.63 -1.85
C VAL A 152 0.57 -1.47 -0.83
N ILE A 153 1.16 -1.61 0.34
CA ILE A 153 0.62 -2.38 1.45
C ILE A 153 0.21 -1.39 2.54
N GLY A 154 -1.04 -1.41 2.88
CA GLY A 154 -1.62 -0.59 3.93
C GLY A 154 -1.26 -1.08 5.33
N ARG A 155 -1.57 -0.28 6.34
CA ARG A 155 -1.46 -0.71 7.74
C ARG A 155 -2.30 -1.96 7.98
N ALA A 156 -1.89 -2.79 8.92
CA ALA A 156 -2.37 -4.16 9.16
C ALA A 156 -1.96 -5.18 8.06
N GLY A 157 -0.99 -4.83 7.20
CA GLY A 157 -0.40 -5.74 6.23
C GLY A 157 -1.35 -6.18 5.12
N ARG A 158 -2.36 -5.36 4.78
CA ARG A 158 -3.27 -5.62 3.67
C ARG A 158 -2.77 -4.97 2.39
N HIS A 159 -2.78 -5.72 1.31
CA HIS A 159 -2.39 -5.24 -0.01
C HIS A 159 -3.46 -4.29 -0.56
N ALA A 160 -3.11 -3.02 -0.73
CA ALA A 160 -4.07 -1.97 -1.06
C ALA A 160 -4.15 -1.69 -2.56
N ALA A 161 -2.99 -1.62 -3.23
CA ALA A 161 -2.96 -1.30 -4.65
C ALA A 161 -1.66 -1.73 -5.34
N ILE A 162 -1.71 -1.71 -6.67
CA ILE A 162 -0.57 -1.86 -7.57
C ILE A 162 -0.46 -0.62 -8.44
N PHE A 163 0.77 -0.15 -8.68
CA PHE A 163 1.11 0.79 -9.75
C PHE A 163 1.98 0.08 -10.77
N HIS A 164 1.54 0.05 -12.02
CA HIS A 164 2.20 -0.67 -13.11
C HIS A 164 3.23 0.20 -13.83
N GLY A 165 4.43 -0.34 -14.00
CA GLY A 165 5.53 0.33 -14.73
C GLY A 165 6.15 1.50 -13.98
N ALA A 166 6.61 2.48 -14.74
CA ALA A 166 7.21 3.73 -14.27
C ALA A 166 6.68 4.96 -15.02
N ASP A 167 5.69 4.77 -15.90
CA ASP A 167 5.10 5.86 -16.70
C ASP A 167 3.82 6.37 -16.04
N PHE A 168 3.98 6.93 -14.84
CA PHE A 168 2.90 7.57 -14.10
C PHE A 168 3.44 8.71 -13.23
N SER A 169 2.55 9.56 -12.72
CA SER A 169 2.97 10.66 -11.86
C SER A 169 3.36 10.18 -10.46
N HIS A 170 4.61 10.40 -10.03
CA HIS A 170 5.06 10.14 -8.67
C HIS A 170 4.17 10.82 -7.62
N VAL A 171 3.60 11.98 -7.96
CA VAL A 171 2.66 12.71 -7.08
C VAL A 171 1.41 11.88 -6.79
N ASN A 172 0.91 11.10 -7.77
CA ASN A 172 -0.26 10.26 -7.54
C ASN A 172 0.02 9.15 -6.54
N LEU A 173 1.21 8.53 -6.58
CA LEU A 173 1.62 7.55 -5.57
C LEU A 173 1.80 8.21 -4.19
N ILE A 174 2.39 9.41 -4.10
CA ILE A 174 2.51 10.17 -2.84
C ILE A 174 1.12 10.48 -2.27
N LEU A 175 0.18 10.93 -3.09
CA LEU A 175 -1.19 11.22 -2.66
C LEU A 175 -1.90 9.96 -2.14
N TYR A 176 -1.73 8.83 -2.82
CA TYR A 176 -2.29 7.56 -2.39
C TYR A 176 -1.71 7.11 -1.03
N ILE A 177 -0.40 7.17 -0.87
CA ILE A 177 0.29 6.88 0.39
C ILE A 177 -0.23 7.80 1.51
N ASN A 178 -0.38 9.10 1.23
CA ASN A 178 -0.89 10.06 2.20
C ASN A 178 -2.30 9.71 2.69
N GLU A 179 -3.19 9.33 1.79
CA GLU A 179 -4.54 8.91 2.17
C GLU A 179 -4.53 7.64 3.03
N LEU A 180 -3.70 6.65 2.69
CA LEU A 180 -3.55 5.44 3.50
C LEU A 180 -2.98 5.73 4.89
N THR A 181 -2.08 6.72 5.03
CA THR A 181 -1.56 7.12 6.36
C THR A 181 -2.61 7.81 7.22
N ASN A 182 -3.55 8.51 6.61
CA ASN A 182 -4.65 9.20 7.28
C ASN A 182 -5.89 8.32 7.50
N ALA A 183 -6.03 7.24 6.74
CA ALA A 183 -7.14 6.30 6.91
C ALA A 183 -7.08 5.62 8.29
N ALA A 184 -8.26 5.35 8.87
CA ALA A 184 -8.31 4.51 10.05
C ALA A 184 -7.75 3.12 9.71
N PRO A 185 -6.90 2.53 10.57
CA PRO A 185 -6.47 1.16 10.33
C PRO A 185 -7.71 0.26 10.26
N PRO A 186 -7.73 -0.75 9.37
CA PRO A 186 -8.84 -1.68 9.32
C PRO A 186 -9.03 -2.32 10.69
N PRO A 187 -10.29 -2.59 11.10
CA PRO A 187 -10.56 -3.26 12.36
C PRO A 187 -9.78 -4.58 12.40
N GLN A 188 -9.10 -4.83 13.52
CA GLN A 188 -8.41 -6.09 13.69
C GLN A 188 -9.45 -7.23 13.67
N PRO A 189 -9.16 -8.34 12.97
CA PRO A 189 -10.05 -9.48 12.95
C PRO A 189 -10.34 -9.91 14.39
N GLY A 190 -11.62 -10.07 14.73
CA GLY A 190 -12.02 -10.54 16.03
C GLY A 190 -11.43 -11.94 16.30
N LEU A 191 -11.27 -12.31 17.59
CA LEU A 191 -10.72 -13.61 17.99
C LEU A 191 -11.36 -14.82 17.25
N LEU A 192 -12.63 -14.72 16.88
CA LEU A 192 -13.34 -15.76 16.14
C LEU A 192 -12.94 -15.83 14.66
N GLU A 193 -12.72 -14.69 14.02
CA GLU A 193 -12.25 -14.64 12.63
C GLU A 193 -10.81 -15.15 12.49
N SER A 194 -9.95 -14.85 13.48
CA SER A 194 -8.58 -15.37 13.52
C SER A 194 -8.54 -16.90 13.66
N ILE A 195 -9.52 -17.50 14.32
CA ILE A 195 -9.62 -18.96 14.44
C ILE A 195 -10.05 -19.59 13.11
N PHE A 196 -10.96 -18.96 12.36
CA PHE A 196 -11.40 -19.48 11.07
C PHE A 196 -10.31 -19.39 9.99
N GLU A 197 -9.43 -18.37 10.03
CA GLU A 197 -8.27 -18.26 9.10
C GLU A 197 -7.21 -19.36 9.31
N ILE A 198 -7.14 -19.98 10.49
CA ILE A 198 -6.18 -21.07 10.78
C ILE A 198 -6.64 -22.41 10.17
N PHE A 199 -7.92 -22.55 9.85
CA PHE A 199 -8.51 -23.79 9.34
C PHE A 199 -8.81 -23.77 7.84
N GLN A 200 -8.38 -22.73 7.09
CA GLN A 200 -8.41 -22.65 5.62
C GLN A 200 -7.02 -22.77 5.03
#